data_9b93f5a8acab388222dabcb18ef3f220
#
_entry.id   9b93f5a8acab388222dabcb18ef3f220
#
_cell.length_a   1.000
_cell.length_b   1.000
_cell.length_c   1.000
_cell.angle_alpha   90.00
_cell.angle_beta   90.00
_cell.angle_gamma   90.00
#
_symmetry.space_group_name_H-M   'P 1'
#
loop_
_entity.id
_entity.type
_entity.pdbx_description
1 polymer ?
#
loop_
_entity_poly.entity_id
_entity_poly.type
_entity_poly.pdbx_seq_one_letter_code
_entity_poly.pdbx_strand_id
1 'polypeptide(L)'
;MEILIANNQTSQLKKILQLQSKNIDCGIKTSVYTINPVYGEGFIISYFFDGLLINIISAKFKEDFLFISKHNLSALELSVLMEGEKIIRSSNFKSDLILEKNESYLLYDDCESKKIIFYKDKPLKEVKIRMYDDFIKKHQMQVLLSNDKTLSLKKSNRNFAHQLTSKMEEVVSEILSNSQKGLLKRIFLESKTLELLHLQLNFQTKKTYNSDNILKKIYRVETILQTNLHKQISIEQLARMVLLNQNVLKNEFKKLFGETIFNYTKKLRMSKAKNFLIHTQKPIYEIADMVGYKNPTHFTAAFKKFEKITPKEFRKNHVYIP
;
A
#
# COMPACT_ATOMS: atom_id res chain seq x y z
N MET A 1 1.25 29.35 3.83
CA MET A 1 1.78 28.04 4.19
C MET A 1 1.73 27.21 2.93
N GLU A 2 2.86 26.96 2.31
CA GLU A 2 2.91 26.14 1.11
C GLU A 2 2.53 24.72 1.47
N ILE A 3 2.10 23.92 0.49
CA ILE A 3 1.90 22.50 0.68
C ILE A 3 3.14 21.98 1.36
N LEU A 4 3.03 21.65 2.64
CA LEU A 4 4.13 21.17 3.46
C LEU A 4 4.43 19.72 3.08
N ILE A 5 5.16 19.60 2.03
CA ILE A 5 5.82 18.41 1.65
C ILE A 5 7.31 18.73 1.88
N ALA A 6 7.81 18.23 2.99
CA ALA A 6 9.20 18.17 3.45
C ALA A 6 10.14 19.37 3.15
N ASN A 7 10.65 20.00 4.19
CA ASN A 7 11.55 21.14 4.13
C ASN A 7 12.87 20.95 3.34
N ASN A 8 13.28 19.73 3.01
CA ASN A 8 14.53 19.46 2.28
C ASN A 8 14.34 18.85 0.89
N GLN A 9 13.09 18.59 0.47
CA GLN A 9 12.78 18.06 -0.86
C GLN A 9 11.92 19.01 -1.72
N THR A 10 11.78 20.26 -1.30
CA THR A 10 11.07 21.31 -2.05
C THR A 10 11.56 21.43 -3.50
N SER A 11 12.84 21.17 -3.77
CA SER A 11 13.39 21.21 -5.13
C SER A 11 12.91 20.06 -6.02
N GLN A 12 12.76 18.83 -5.48
CA GLN A 12 12.26 17.68 -6.25
C GLN A 12 10.77 17.79 -6.49
N LEU A 13 10.00 18.23 -5.51
CA LEU A 13 8.55 18.43 -5.67
C LEU A 13 8.20 19.54 -6.64
N LYS A 14 8.94 20.65 -6.63
CA LYS A 14 8.81 21.72 -7.64
C LYS A 14 9.10 21.23 -9.05
N LYS A 15 9.91 20.18 -9.22
CA LYS A 15 10.11 19.54 -10.53
C LYS A 15 8.92 18.67 -10.94
N ILE A 16 8.28 18.01 -9.97
CA ILE A 16 7.18 17.08 -10.21
C ILE A 16 5.83 17.80 -10.30
N LEU A 17 5.60 18.80 -9.43
CA LEU A 17 4.35 19.55 -9.34
C LEU A 17 4.53 20.96 -9.90
N GLN A 18 3.70 21.32 -10.85
CA GLN A 18 3.65 22.64 -11.46
C GLN A 18 2.43 23.39 -10.94
N LEU A 19 2.63 24.51 -10.24
CA LEU A 19 1.53 25.34 -9.77
C LEU A 19 0.82 26.00 -10.97
N GLN A 20 -0.47 25.74 -11.11
CA GLN A 20 -1.31 26.28 -12.17
C GLN A 20 -2.05 27.54 -11.72
N SER A 21 -2.62 27.49 -10.51
CA SER A 21 -3.38 28.62 -9.96
C SER A 21 -3.29 28.66 -8.44
N LYS A 22 -3.42 29.88 -7.89
CA LYS A 22 -3.55 30.11 -6.46
C LYS A 22 -4.58 31.23 -6.26
N ASN A 23 -5.56 30.98 -5.41
CA ASN A 23 -6.65 31.93 -5.12
C ASN A 23 -6.97 31.93 -3.62
N ILE A 24 -7.51 33.03 -3.13
CA ILE A 24 -8.06 33.14 -1.77
C ILE A 24 -9.50 33.67 -1.91
N ASP A 25 -10.44 32.88 -1.39
CA ASP A 25 -11.86 33.25 -1.40
C ASP A 25 -12.48 32.86 -0.05
N CYS A 26 -13.11 33.80 0.62
CA CYS A 26 -13.71 33.67 1.97
C CYS A 26 -12.75 32.94 2.97
N GLY A 27 -11.46 33.28 2.93
CA GLY A 27 -10.44 32.70 3.79
C GLY A 27 -9.94 31.31 3.35
N ILE A 28 -10.53 30.69 2.33
CA ILE A 28 -10.02 29.44 1.73
C ILE A 28 -8.86 29.79 0.80
N LYS A 29 -7.67 29.30 1.12
CA LYS A 29 -6.52 29.32 0.20
C LYS A 29 -6.61 28.11 -0.70
N THR A 30 -6.96 28.30 -1.96
CA THR A 30 -7.02 27.22 -2.97
C THR A 30 -5.74 27.25 -3.81
N SER A 31 -5.12 26.09 -4.00
CA SER A 31 -3.98 25.93 -4.92
C SER A 31 -4.23 24.72 -5.81
N VAL A 32 -3.98 24.88 -7.09
CA VAL A 32 -4.12 23.80 -8.10
C VAL A 32 -2.74 23.52 -8.68
N TYR A 33 -2.36 22.27 -8.66
CA TYR A 33 -1.09 21.79 -9.24
C TYR A 33 -1.39 20.72 -10.29
N THR A 34 -0.59 20.68 -11.34
CA THR A 34 -0.54 19.56 -12.27
C THR A 34 0.77 18.79 -12.10
N ILE A 35 0.74 17.52 -12.43
CA ILE A 35 1.96 16.71 -12.47
C ILE A 35 2.70 17.04 -13.76
N ASN A 36 4.01 17.28 -13.65
CA ASN A 36 4.86 17.50 -14.81
C ASN A 36 4.82 16.25 -15.73
N PRO A 37 4.51 16.42 -17.03
CA PRO A 37 4.36 15.31 -17.98
C PRO A 37 5.57 14.37 -18.10
N VAL A 38 6.76 14.81 -17.70
CA VAL A 38 7.97 13.96 -17.63
C VAL A 38 7.77 12.83 -16.61
N TYR A 39 7.13 13.11 -15.45
CA TYR A 39 6.99 12.17 -14.34
C TYR A 39 5.65 11.44 -14.34
N GLY A 40 4.62 11.97 -15.01
CA GLY A 40 3.29 11.38 -14.98
C GLY A 40 2.21 12.31 -15.50
N GLU A 41 0.98 12.02 -15.12
CA GLU A 41 -0.20 12.82 -15.42
C GLU A 41 -1.08 12.96 -14.20
N GLY A 42 -1.85 14.04 -14.11
CA GLY A 42 -2.80 14.27 -13.04
C GLY A 42 -2.70 15.65 -12.40
N PHE A 43 -3.40 15.81 -11.29
CA PHE A 43 -3.50 17.09 -10.58
C PHE A 43 -3.64 16.90 -9.07
N ILE A 44 -3.36 17.97 -8.34
CA ILE A 44 -3.65 18.11 -6.91
C ILE A 44 -4.39 19.43 -6.70
N ILE A 45 -5.56 19.38 -6.08
CA ILE A 45 -6.29 20.55 -5.61
C ILE A 45 -6.16 20.60 -4.09
N SER A 46 -5.66 21.70 -3.57
CA SER A 46 -5.48 21.94 -2.14
C SER A 46 -6.39 23.06 -1.67
N TYR A 47 -7.15 22.80 -0.61
CA TYR A 47 -7.91 23.80 0.14
C TYR A 47 -7.33 23.92 1.54
N PHE A 48 -6.98 25.14 1.97
CA PHE A 48 -6.47 25.39 3.31
C PHE A 48 -7.19 26.55 3.99
N PHE A 49 -7.74 26.33 5.17
CA PHE A 49 -8.38 27.35 6.03
C PHE A 49 -8.49 26.85 7.48
N ASP A 50 -8.39 27.72 8.47
CA ASP A 50 -8.58 27.44 9.91
C ASP A 50 -7.87 26.18 10.41
N GLY A 51 -6.66 25.92 9.97
CA GLY A 51 -5.93 24.70 10.34
C GLY A 51 -6.45 23.43 9.67
N LEU A 52 -7.38 23.52 8.72
CA LEU A 52 -7.85 22.40 7.90
C LEU A 52 -7.18 22.44 6.51
N LEU A 53 -6.56 21.35 6.12
CA LEU A 53 -5.99 21.15 4.78
C LEU A 53 -6.66 19.94 4.11
N ILE A 54 -7.31 20.18 2.97
CA ILE A 54 -7.93 19.13 2.15
C ILE A 54 -7.19 19.08 0.82
N ASN A 55 -6.64 17.91 0.48
CA ASN A 55 -6.02 17.63 -0.81
C ASN A 55 -6.88 16.64 -1.57
N ILE A 56 -7.26 17.00 -2.78
CA ILE A 56 -7.85 16.11 -3.78
C ILE A 56 -6.73 15.76 -4.75
N ILE A 57 -6.38 14.49 -4.82
CA ILE A 57 -5.23 13.98 -5.59
C ILE A 57 -5.76 13.05 -6.67
N SER A 58 -5.39 13.30 -7.91
CA SER A 58 -5.53 12.38 -9.03
C SER A 58 -4.19 12.31 -9.73
N ALA A 59 -3.56 11.14 -9.78
CA ALA A 59 -2.20 10.98 -10.27
C ALA A 59 -1.99 9.62 -10.92
N LYS A 60 -1.11 9.59 -11.95
CA LYS A 60 -0.57 8.36 -12.50
C LYS A 60 0.89 8.61 -12.87
N PHE A 61 1.80 7.86 -12.27
CA PHE A 61 3.24 8.03 -12.45
C PHE A 61 3.79 7.10 -13.53
N LYS A 62 4.77 7.57 -14.30
CA LYS A 62 5.46 6.80 -15.36
C LYS A 62 6.52 5.85 -14.81
N GLU A 63 6.92 6.01 -13.56
CA GLU A 63 7.90 5.19 -12.85
C GLU A 63 7.47 4.95 -11.40
N ASP A 64 8.06 3.96 -10.72
CA ASP A 64 7.88 3.78 -9.28
C ASP A 64 8.44 5.00 -8.55
N PHE A 65 7.66 5.59 -7.66
CA PHE A 65 8.01 6.82 -7.00
C PHE A 65 8.05 6.63 -5.48
N LEU A 66 9.21 6.92 -4.87
CA LEU A 66 9.38 6.95 -3.42
C LEU A 66 9.30 8.40 -2.94
N PHE A 67 8.24 8.70 -2.25
CA PHE A 67 8.03 9.99 -1.66
C PHE A 67 8.42 9.97 -0.18
N ILE A 68 9.30 10.87 0.24
CA ILE A 68 9.68 11.03 1.64
C ILE A 68 8.99 12.29 2.17
N SER A 69 7.99 12.08 3.01
CA SER A 69 7.26 13.16 3.66
C SER A 69 7.89 13.45 5.01
N LYS A 70 8.29 14.70 5.23
CA LYS A 70 8.78 15.20 6.51
C LYS A 70 8.06 16.50 6.82
N HIS A 71 7.34 16.55 7.92
CA HIS A 71 6.57 17.72 8.33
C HIS A 71 7.11 18.29 9.63
N ASN A 72 6.92 19.59 9.84
CA ASN A 72 7.28 20.27 11.09
C ASN A 72 6.07 20.46 12.01
N LEU A 73 4.87 20.13 11.52
CA LEU A 73 3.63 20.31 12.27
C LEU A 73 2.89 18.98 12.35
N SER A 74 2.54 18.60 13.56
CA SER A 74 1.68 17.47 13.81
C SER A 74 0.25 17.71 13.31
N ALA A 75 -0.41 16.65 12.89
CA ALA A 75 -1.79 16.71 12.40
C ALA A 75 -2.52 15.39 12.62
N LEU A 76 -3.83 15.48 12.79
CA LEU A 76 -4.70 14.34 12.60
C LEU A 76 -4.97 14.19 11.09
N GLU A 77 -4.57 13.06 10.51
CA GLU A 77 -4.65 12.79 9.08
C GLU A 77 -5.72 11.73 8.80
N LEU A 78 -6.75 12.11 8.06
CA LEU A 78 -7.77 11.23 7.49
C LEU A 78 -7.54 11.14 5.98
N SER A 79 -7.44 9.94 5.46
CA SER A 79 -7.27 9.72 4.02
C SER A 79 -8.27 8.69 3.53
N VAL A 80 -8.82 8.95 2.36
CA VAL A 80 -9.74 8.06 1.63
C VAL A 80 -9.12 7.77 0.26
N LEU A 81 -8.75 6.52 0.03
CA LEU A 81 -8.18 6.06 -1.23
C LEU A 81 -9.29 5.42 -2.08
N MET A 82 -9.71 6.14 -3.12
CA MET A 82 -10.79 5.70 -4.00
C MET A 82 -10.28 4.81 -5.14
N GLU A 83 -9.04 5.04 -5.58
CA GLU A 83 -8.42 4.28 -6.65
C GLU A 83 -6.92 4.18 -6.41
N GLY A 84 -6.36 3.01 -6.73
CA GLY A 84 -4.93 2.76 -6.58
C GLY A 84 -4.56 2.02 -5.32
N GLU A 85 -3.28 2.09 -5.02
CA GLU A 85 -2.65 1.43 -3.87
C GLU A 85 -1.45 2.24 -3.41
N LYS A 86 -1.19 2.27 -2.12
CA LYS A 86 0.02 2.89 -1.56
C LYS A 86 0.49 2.21 -0.29
N ILE A 87 1.79 2.28 -0.06
CA ILE A 87 2.42 1.79 1.17
C ILE A 87 3.03 2.98 1.90
N ILE A 88 2.67 3.15 3.16
CA ILE A 88 3.23 4.18 4.05
C ILE A 88 4.13 3.50 5.07
N ARG A 89 5.40 3.86 5.09
CA ARG A 89 6.40 3.43 6.08
C ARG A 89 6.74 4.55 7.02
N SER A 90 6.70 4.26 8.31
CA SER A 90 7.14 5.18 9.37
C SER A 90 7.81 4.38 10.48
N SER A 91 8.80 4.97 11.15
CA SER A 91 9.42 4.41 12.36
C SER A 91 8.40 4.18 13.48
N ASN A 92 7.34 4.99 13.53
CA ASN A 92 6.26 4.88 14.53
C ASN A 92 5.29 3.74 14.27
N PHE A 93 5.35 3.10 13.12
CA PHE A 93 4.48 1.97 12.82
C PHE A 93 5.20 0.64 13.11
N LYS A 94 4.53 -0.26 13.84
CA LYS A 94 5.04 -1.65 14.02
C LYS A 94 5.13 -2.41 12.68
N SER A 95 4.30 -2.02 11.71
CA SER A 95 4.27 -2.57 10.35
C SER A 95 3.89 -1.46 9.38
N ASP A 96 4.24 -1.63 8.10
CA ASP A 96 3.81 -0.69 7.06
C ASP A 96 2.28 -0.61 7.02
N LEU A 97 1.77 0.61 6.84
CA LEU A 97 0.37 0.84 6.53
C LEU A 97 0.18 0.66 5.03
N ILE A 98 -0.59 -0.34 4.66
CA ILE A 98 -0.91 -0.67 3.28
C ILE A 98 -2.35 -0.24 3.04
N LEU A 99 -2.56 0.50 1.97
CA LEU A 99 -3.87 0.98 1.54
C LEU A 99 -4.14 0.48 0.14
N GLU A 100 -5.33 -0.08 -0.02
CA GLU A 100 -5.88 -0.54 -1.28
C GLU A 100 -7.06 0.35 -1.70
N LYS A 101 -7.51 0.15 -2.93
CA LYS A 101 -8.71 0.80 -3.45
C LYS A 101 -9.90 0.64 -2.50
N ASN A 102 -10.66 1.72 -2.32
CA ASN A 102 -11.82 1.82 -1.44
C ASN A 102 -11.49 1.59 0.04
N GLU A 103 -10.32 2.05 0.47
CA GLU A 103 -9.93 2.04 1.88
C GLU A 103 -9.69 3.46 2.41
N SER A 104 -9.94 3.62 3.69
CA SER A 104 -9.64 4.85 4.43
C SER A 104 -8.81 4.56 5.67
N TYR A 105 -8.07 5.56 6.13
CA TYR A 105 -7.38 5.52 7.41
C TYR A 105 -7.49 6.83 8.17
N LEU A 106 -7.38 6.74 9.48
CA LEU A 106 -7.22 7.87 10.37
C LEU A 106 -5.98 7.62 11.23
N LEU A 107 -5.04 8.54 11.25
CA LEU A 107 -3.83 8.47 12.05
C LEU A 107 -3.42 9.84 12.59
N TYR A 108 -2.69 9.85 13.69
CA TYR A 108 -2.00 11.04 14.16
C TYR A 108 -0.58 11.07 13.58
N ASP A 109 -0.29 12.11 12.82
CA ASP A 109 1.01 12.38 12.24
C ASP A 109 1.79 13.31 13.17
N ASP A 110 2.80 12.77 13.83
CA ASP A 110 3.63 13.44 14.85
C ASP A 110 4.93 14.04 14.30
N CYS A 111 4.93 14.43 13.03
CA CYS A 111 6.06 15.09 12.35
C CYS A 111 7.23 14.18 11.98
N GLU A 112 7.16 12.87 12.18
CA GLU A 112 8.22 11.97 11.77
C GLU A 112 8.27 11.76 10.25
N SER A 113 9.44 11.36 9.78
CA SER A 113 9.64 11.05 8.36
C SER A 113 8.86 9.83 7.94
N LYS A 114 7.99 9.99 6.94
CA LYS A 114 7.25 8.91 6.31
C LYS A 114 7.74 8.68 4.90
N LYS A 115 7.87 7.42 4.51
CA LYS A 115 8.15 7.01 3.14
C LYS A 115 6.86 6.49 2.52
N ILE A 116 6.42 7.11 1.44
CA ILE A 116 5.21 6.73 0.71
C ILE A 116 5.66 6.20 -0.66
N ILE A 117 5.22 5.01 -1.01
CA ILE A 117 5.57 4.36 -2.27
C ILE A 117 4.34 4.40 -3.18
N PHE A 118 4.53 4.94 -4.39
CA PHE A 118 3.60 4.91 -5.49
C PHE A 118 4.18 4.05 -6.61
N TYR A 119 3.33 3.26 -7.25
CA TYR A 119 3.76 2.34 -8.29
C TYR A 119 3.51 2.90 -9.69
N LYS A 120 4.42 2.56 -10.60
CA LYS A 120 4.34 2.87 -12.02
C LYS A 120 2.99 2.42 -12.61
N ASP A 121 2.44 3.27 -13.49
CA ASP A 121 1.21 3.02 -14.28
C ASP A 121 -0.05 2.69 -13.45
N LYS A 122 0.03 2.81 -12.12
CA LYS A 122 -1.13 2.66 -11.24
C LYS A 122 -1.81 4.00 -11.05
N PRO A 123 -3.11 4.11 -11.38
CA PRO A 123 -3.87 5.31 -11.08
C PRO A 123 -4.00 5.49 -9.57
N LEU A 124 -4.00 6.73 -9.12
CA LEU A 124 -4.21 7.12 -7.72
C LEU A 124 -5.30 8.18 -7.68
N LYS A 125 -6.38 7.91 -6.93
CA LYS A 125 -7.38 8.92 -6.56
C LYS A 125 -7.56 8.91 -5.06
N GLU A 126 -7.26 10.03 -4.42
CA GLU A 126 -7.26 10.16 -2.96
C GLU A 126 -7.84 11.50 -2.54
N VAL A 127 -8.68 11.48 -1.50
CA VAL A 127 -9.02 12.66 -0.72
C VAL A 127 -8.29 12.55 0.62
N LYS A 128 -7.38 13.50 0.86
CA LYS A 128 -6.52 13.53 2.05
C LYS A 128 -6.80 14.79 2.85
N ILE A 129 -7.16 14.61 4.10
CA ILE A 129 -7.57 15.67 5.02
C ILE A 129 -6.59 15.70 6.18
N ARG A 130 -6.01 16.87 6.45
CA ARG A 130 -5.14 17.09 7.61
C ARG A 130 -5.74 18.16 8.49
N MET A 131 -5.92 17.83 9.75
CA MET A 131 -6.45 18.69 10.78
C MET A 131 -5.31 19.06 11.73
N TYR A 132 -4.85 20.31 11.64
CA TYR A 132 -3.80 20.87 12.50
C TYR A 132 -4.38 21.37 13.82
N ASP A 133 -3.51 21.78 14.73
CA ASP A 133 -3.86 22.21 16.10
C ASP A 133 -5.00 23.22 16.17
N ASP A 134 -5.06 24.21 15.28
CA ASP A 134 -6.11 25.23 15.28
C ASP A 134 -7.48 24.59 15.03
N PHE A 135 -7.58 23.68 14.07
CA PHE A 135 -8.81 22.95 13.77
C PHE A 135 -9.18 21.98 14.90
N ILE A 136 -8.20 21.27 15.44
CA ILE A 136 -8.38 20.33 16.57
C ILE A 136 -8.90 21.08 17.81
N LYS A 137 -8.36 22.24 18.12
CA LYS A 137 -8.81 23.09 19.24
C LYS A 137 -10.19 23.66 19.01
N LYS A 138 -10.47 24.19 17.81
CA LYS A 138 -11.78 24.74 17.42
C LYS A 138 -12.91 23.74 17.68
N HIS A 139 -12.68 22.44 17.37
CA HIS A 139 -13.67 21.38 17.52
C HIS A 139 -13.51 20.52 18.77
N GLN A 140 -12.67 20.93 19.73
CA GLN A 140 -12.43 20.24 21.00
C GLN A 140 -12.02 18.75 20.83
N MET A 141 -11.24 18.45 19.77
CA MET A 141 -10.84 17.10 19.41
C MET A 141 -9.60 16.60 20.16
N GLN A 142 -9.08 17.35 21.14
CA GLN A 142 -7.88 16.97 21.91
C GLN A 142 -8.03 15.61 22.59
N VAL A 143 -9.25 15.20 22.90
CA VAL A 143 -9.57 13.87 23.45
C VAL A 143 -9.07 12.73 22.55
N LEU A 144 -9.06 12.90 21.23
CA LEU A 144 -8.53 11.91 20.29
C LEU A 144 -7.00 11.74 20.40
N LEU A 145 -6.32 12.73 20.98
CA LEU A 145 -4.87 12.78 21.17
C LEU A 145 -4.47 12.51 22.61
N SER A 146 -5.41 12.37 23.55
CA SER A 146 -5.16 12.09 24.96
C SER A 146 -4.67 10.66 25.16
N ASN A 147 -4.18 10.37 26.36
CA ASN A 147 -3.76 9.02 26.76
C ASN A 147 -4.96 8.12 27.16
N ASP A 148 -6.18 8.55 26.93
CA ASP A 148 -7.37 7.75 27.20
C ASP A 148 -7.40 6.53 26.27
N LYS A 149 -7.50 5.33 26.86
CA LYS A 149 -7.39 4.04 26.16
C LYS A 149 -8.53 3.81 25.16
N THR A 150 -9.64 4.53 25.28
CA THR A 150 -10.85 4.29 24.49
C THR A 150 -10.80 4.96 23.11
N LEU A 151 -10.22 6.15 22.99
CA LEU A 151 -10.19 6.95 21.76
C LEU A 151 -8.80 7.39 21.30
N SER A 152 -7.73 7.04 22.05
CA SER A 152 -6.38 7.53 21.76
C SER A 152 -5.79 6.97 20.46
N LEU A 153 -5.45 7.86 19.57
CA LEU A 153 -4.76 7.58 18.29
C LEU A 153 -3.23 7.53 18.44
N LYS A 154 -2.66 8.13 19.52
CA LYS A 154 -1.21 8.19 19.75
C LYS A 154 -0.55 6.87 20.12
N LYS A 155 -1.27 5.99 20.83
CA LYS A 155 -0.70 4.73 21.36
C LYS A 155 -1.12 3.48 20.60
N SER A 156 -2.04 3.62 19.66
CA SER A 156 -2.51 2.43 18.99
C SER A 156 -1.66 2.17 17.75
N ASN A 157 -0.80 1.17 17.86
CA ASN A 157 -0.17 0.50 16.73
C ASN A 157 -1.19 -0.25 15.84
N ARG A 158 -2.44 0.20 15.80
CA ARG A 158 -3.49 -0.40 15.00
C ARG A 158 -3.47 0.26 13.66
N ASN A 159 -3.33 -0.53 12.61
CA ASN A 159 -3.61 -0.10 11.25
C ASN A 159 -5.10 0.24 11.20
N PHE A 160 -5.43 1.53 11.19
CA PHE A 160 -6.80 2.04 11.08
C PHE A 160 -7.26 2.11 9.64
N ALA A 161 -6.77 1.25 8.76
CA ALA A 161 -7.28 1.12 7.42
C ALA A 161 -8.57 0.30 7.42
N HIS A 162 -9.63 0.85 6.84
CA HIS A 162 -10.94 0.22 6.74
C HIS A 162 -11.46 0.35 5.32
N GLN A 163 -12.25 -0.64 4.90
CA GLN A 163 -13.05 -0.51 3.69
C GLN A 163 -14.04 0.65 3.83
N LEU A 164 -14.23 1.40 2.76
CA LEU A 164 -15.21 2.46 2.71
C LEU A 164 -16.62 1.89 2.87
N THR A 165 -17.44 2.59 3.65
CA THR A 165 -18.88 2.35 3.64
C THR A 165 -19.52 3.13 2.48
N SER A 166 -20.69 2.70 2.01
CA SER A 166 -21.44 3.43 0.98
C SER A 166 -21.67 4.89 1.36
N LYS A 167 -21.86 5.18 2.66
CA LYS A 167 -22.04 6.56 3.14
C LYS A 167 -20.73 7.37 3.04
N MET A 168 -19.57 6.77 3.32
CA MET A 168 -18.28 7.45 3.13
C MET A 168 -18.00 7.72 1.64
N GLU A 169 -18.33 6.77 0.77
CA GLU A 169 -18.21 6.94 -0.70
C GLU A 169 -19.08 8.09 -1.19
N GLU A 170 -20.33 8.20 -0.69
CA GLU A 170 -21.23 9.31 -0.99
C GLU A 170 -20.63 10.65 -0.58
N VAL A 171 -20.16 10.78 0.67
CA VAL A 171 -19.56 12.01 1.18
C VAL A 171 -18.32 12.41 0.38
N VAL A 172 -17.47 11.46 0.02
CA VAL A 172 -16.29 11.73 -0.82
C VAL A 172 -16.71 12.16 -2.23
N SER A 173 -17.73 11.53 -2.82
CA SER A 173 -18.27 11.91 -4.12
C SER A 173 -18.80 13.34 -4.12
N GLU A 174 -19.49 13.75 -3.05
CA GLU A 174 -19.95 15.12 -2.87
C GLU A 174 -18.80 16.13 -2.76
N ILE A 175 -17.71 15.79 -2.04
CA ILE A 175 -16.50 16.63 -1.99
C ILE A 175 -15.90 16.82 -3.39
N LEU A 176 -15.82 15.74 -4.17
CA LEU A 176 -15.24 15.76 -5.51
C LEU A 176 -16.07 16.52 -6.53
N SER A 177 -17.40 16.46 -6.43
CA SER A 177 -18.33 17.12 -7.35
C SER A 177 -18.71 18.54 -6.92
N ASN A 178 -18.16 19.05 -5.82
CA ASN A 178 -18.54 20.33 -5.26
C ASN A 178 -18.18 21.51 -6.17
N SER A 179 -19.20 22.26 -6.59
CA SER A 179 -19.07 23.47 -7.41
C SER A 179 -19.32 24.78 -6.63
N GLN A 180 -19.60 24.71 -5.33
CA GLN A 180 -19.88 25.89 -4.50
C GLN A 180 -18.65 26.80 -4.41
N LYS A 181 -18.89 28.09 -4.12
CA LYS A 181 -17.86 29.12 -3.98
C LYS A 181 -18.02 29.87 -2.65
N GLY A 182 -17.01 30.61 -2.28
CA GLY A 182 -17.06 31.52 -1.14
C GLY A 182 -17.39 30.83 0.17
N LEU A 183 -18.22 31.46 0.97
CA LEU A 183 -18.64 30.99 2.28
C LEU A 183 -19.33 29.62 2.25
N LEU A 184 -20.19 29.39 1.25
CA LEU A 184 -20.87 28.09 1.11
C LEU A 184 -19.89 26.93 0.91
N LYS A 185 -18.85 27.13 0.10
CA LYS A 185 -17.79 26.13 -0.07
C LYS A 185 -17.06 25.86 1.23
N ARG A 186 -16.76 26.90 2.02
CA ARG A 186 -16.08 26.77 3.30
C ARG A 186 -16.89 25.93 4.29
N ILE A 187 -18.19 26.28 4.47
CA ILE A 187 -19.11 25.54 5.35
C ILE A 187 -19.23 24.09 4.87
N PHE A 188 -19.39 23.86 3.58
CA PHE A 188 -19.50 22.54 2.98
C PHE A 188 -18.26 21.69 3.26
N LEU A 189 -17.05 22.17 2.98
CA LEU A 189 -15.82 21.42 3.17
C LEU A 189 -15.58 21.07 4.66
N GLU A 190 -15.90 22.00 5.57
CA GLU A 190 -15.81 21.76 7.01
C GLU A 190 -16.81 20.71 7.46
N SER A 191 -18.08 20.83 7.05
CA SER A 191 -19.14 19.87 7.41
C SER A 191 -18.84 18.45 6.90
N LYS A 192 -18.38 18.32 5.65
CA LYS A 192 -18.03 17.03 5.06
C LYS A 192 -16.78 16.40 5.70
N THR A 193 -15.83 17.21 6.15
CA THR A 193 -14.69 16.75 6.95
C THR A 193 -15.14 16.12 8.26
N LEU A 194 -16.03 16.81 8.99
CA LEU A 194 -16.57 16.33 10.27
C LEU A 194 -17.44 15.08 10.09
N GLU A 195 -18.24 15.02 9.02
CA GLU A 195 -19.02 13.83 8.67
C GLU A 195 -18.13 12.61 8.38
N LEU A 196 -17.09 12.77 7.57
CA LEU A 196 -16.12 11.69 7.31
C LEU A 196 -15.39 11.25 8.59
N LEU A 197 -14.98 12.20 9.42
CA LEU A 197 -14.32 11.89 10.68
C LEU A 197 -15.26 11.10 11.62
N HIS A 198 -16.53 11.52 11.73
CA HIS A 198 -17.53 10.81 12.51
C HIS A 198 -17.72 9.36 12.02
N LEU A 199 -17.89 9.18 10.71
CA LEU A 199 -18.02 7.85 10.11
C LEU A 199 -16.79 6.98 10.37
N GLN A 200 -15.60 7.55 10.26
CA GLN A 200 -14.34 6.84 10.52
C GLN A 200 -14.20 6.42 12.00
N LEU A 201 -14.54 7.28 12.94
CA LEU A 201 -14.46 7.00 14.37
C LEU A 201 -15.49 5.93 14.80
N ASN A 202 -16.70 5.95 14.26
CA ASN A 202 -17.71 4.94 14.51
C ASN A 202 -17.30 3.55 14.04
N PHE A 203 -16.48 3.45 12.99
CA PHE A 203 -15.96 2.17 12.51
C PHE A 203 -14.93 1.56 13.47
N GLN A 204 -14.19 2.37 14.20
CA GLN A 204 -13.16 1.91 15.16
C GLN A 204 -13.74 1.11 16.33
N THR A 205 -15.01 1.32 16.65
CA THR A 205 -15.70 0.59 17.72
C THR A 205 -16.15 -0.83 17.32
N LYS A 206 -16.20 -1.14 16.00
CA LYS A 206 -16.59 -2.44 15.46
C LYS A 206 -15.38 -3.19 14.89
N LYS A 207 -14.77 -3.97 15.73
CA LYS A 207 -13.58 -4.83 15.60
C LYS A 207 -13.29 -5.59 14.31
N THR A 208 -11.97 -5.78 14.07
CA THR A 208 -11.24 -6.92 13.46
C THR A 208 -11.37 -7.10 11.96
N TYR A 209 -10.49 -6.41 11.21
CA TYR A 209 -10.41 -6.60 9.75
C TYR A 209 -9.08 -7.18 9.25
N ASN A 210 -8.06 -7.37 10.08
CA ASN A 210 -6.71 -7.63 9.57
C ASN A 210 -6.31 -9.09 9.38
N SER A 211 -6.90 -10.06 10.07
CA SER A 211 -6.47 -11.46 9.93
C SER A 211 -6.94 -12.10 8.62
N ASP A 212 -8.18 -11.88 8.24
CA ASP A 212 -8.77 -12.53 7.06
C ASP A 212 -8.21 -11.99 5.74
N ASN A 213 -7.93 -10.68 5.70
CA ASN A 213 -7.37 -10.06 4.50
C ASN A 213 -5.90 -10.48 4.29
N ILE A 214 -5.07 -10.47 5.33
CA ILE A 214 -3.69 -10.96 5.26
C ILE A 214 -3.67 -12.43 4.86
N LEU A 215 -4.53 -13.25 5.46
CA LEU A 215 -4.63 -14.67 5.14
C LEU A 215 -4.93 -14.91 3.66
N LYS A 216 -5.92 -14.21 3.10
CA LYS A 216 -6.25 -14.25 1.67
C LYS A 216 -5.06 -13.84 0.79
N LYS A 217 -4.32 -12.80 1.18
CA LYS A 217 -3.12 -12.35 0.47
C LYS A 217 -2.01 -13.41 0.49
N ILE A 218 -1.82 -14.09 1.62
CA ILE A 218 -0.84 -15.17 1.74
C ILE A 218 -1.22 -16.38 0.87
N TYR A 219 -2.49 -16.78 0.83
CA TYR A 219 -2.96 -17.81 -0.12
C TYR A 219 -2.80 -17.38 -1.58
N ARG A 220 -3.00 -16.10 -1.89
CA ARG A 220 -2.72 -15.58 -3.23
C ARG A 220 -1.23 -15.70 -3.60
N VAL A 221 -0.31 -15.47 -2.65
CA VAL A 221 1.13 -15.72 -2.87
C VAL A 221 1.37 -17.18 -3.19
N GLU A 222 0.79 -18.10 -2.46
CA GLU A 222 0.89 -19.54 -2.74
C GLU A 222 0.44 -19.86 -4.17
N THR A 223 -0.72 -19.36 -4.59
CA THR A 223 -1.24 -19.53 -5.96
C THR A 223 -0.27 -18.98 -7.00
N ILE A 224 0.31 -17.77 -6.77
CA ILE A 224 1.30 -17.18 -7.68
C ILE A 224 2.53 -18.07 -7.79
N LEU A 225 3.02 -18.63 -6.69
CA LEU A 225 4.17 -19.55 -6.69
C LEU A 225 3.88 -20.81 -7.47
N GLN A 226 2.72 -21.44 -7.25
CA GLN A 226 2.31 -22.67 -7.93
C GLN A 226 2.18 -22.48 -9.46
N THR A 227 1.61 -21.36 -9.88
CA THR A 227 1.35 -21.08 -11.30
C THR A 227 2.59 -20.58 -12.05
N ASN A 228 3.59 -20.05 -11.35
CA ASN A 228 4.77 -19.43 -11.96
C ASN A 228 6.09 -20.08 -11.55
N LEU A 229 6.13 -21.39 -11.34
CA LEU A 229 7.33 -22.11 -10.87
C LEU A 229 8.56 -21.93 -11.77
N HIS A 230 8.34 -21.75 -13.09
CA HIS A 230 9.41 -21.49 -14.06
C HIS A 230 10.03 -20.10 -13.92
N LYS A 231 9.33 -19.15 -13.27
CA LYS A 231 9.83 -17.77 -13.06
C LYS A 231 10.57 -17.67 -11.74
N GLN A 232 11.63 -16.84 -11.73
CA GLN A 232 12.28 -16.44 -10.49
C GLN A 232 11.67 -15.14 -9.99
N ILE A 233 10.62 -15.25 -9.18
CA ILE A 233 9.94 -14.09 -8.59
C ILE A 233 10.62 -13.78 -7.26
N SER A 234 11.11 -12.54 -7.11
CA SER A 234 11.73 -12.10 -5.84
C SER A 234 10.65 -11.90 -4.76
N ILE A 235 11.09 -11.93 -3.50
CA ILE A 235 10.18 -11.63 -2.36
C ILE A 235 9.61 -10.21 -2.47
N GLU A 236 10.39 -9.27 -2.98
CA GLU A 236 9.95 -7.91 -3.24
C GLU A 236 8.83 -7.88 -4.27
N GLN A 237 8.98 -8.59 -5.38
CA GLN A 237 7.94 -8.70 -6.42
C GLN A 237 6.67 -9.38 -5.87
N LEU A 238 6.80 -10.47 -5.11
CA LEU A 238 5.66 -11.14 -4.47
C LEU A 238 4.94 -10.20 -3.50
N ALA A 239 5.69 -9.50 -2.65
CA ALA A 239 5.13 -8.55 -1.70
C ALA A 239 4.38 -7.43 -2.42
N ARG A 240 4.93 -6.91 -3.53
CA ARG A 240 4.28 -5.93 -4.41
C ARG A 240 2.99 -6.48 -5.02
N MET A 241 3.00 -7.71 -5.55
CA MET A 241 1.83 -8.32 -6.20
C MET A 241 0.64 -8.51 -5.27
N VAL A 242 0.90 -8.69 -3.97
CA VAL A 242 -0.15 -8.91 -2.96
C VAL A 242 -0.29 -7.74 -1.99
N LEU A 243 0.40 -6.62 -2.27
CA LEU A 243 0.36 -5.42 -1.44
C LEU A 243 0.64 -5.73 0.03
N LEU A 244 1.76 -6.42 0.27
CA LEU A 244 2.29 -6.68 1.60
C LEU A 244 3.72 -6.13 1.72
N ASN A 245 4.07 -5.74 2.94
CA ASN A 245 5.48 -5.54 3.28
C ASN A 245 6.22 -6.88 3.23
N GLN A 246 7.49 -6.87 2.78
CA GLN A 246 8.31 -8.08 2.69
C GLN A 246 8.45 -8.83 4.02
N ASN A 247 8.54 -8.11 5.15
CA ASN A 247 8.67 -8.74 6.47
C ASN A 247 7.34 -9.37 6.90
N VAL A 248 6.22 -8.68 6.69
CA VAL A 248 4.88 -9.22 6.94
C VAL A 248 4.66 -10.46 6.07
N LEU A 249 4.95 -10.38 4.78
CA LEU A 249 4.83 -11.51 3.86
C LEU A 249 5.65 -12.72 4.34
N LYS A 250 6.94 -12.53 4.67
CA LYS A 250 7.82 -13.63 5.15
C LYS A 250 7.29 -14.27 6.43
N ASN A 251 6.88 -13.43 7.41
CA ASN A 251 6.43 -13.89 8.72
C ASN A 251 5.10 -14.62 8.64
N GLU A 252 4.11 -14.02 7.97
CA GLU A 252 2.77 -14.62 7.87
C GLU A 252 2.78 -15.85 6.96
N PHE A 253 3.58 -15.87 5.89
CA PHE A 253 3.75 -17.05 5.06
C PHE A 253 4.37 -18.21 5.86
N LYS A 254 5.45 -17.94 6.61
CA LYS A 254 6.09 -18.96 7.46
C LYS A 254 5.14 -19.45 8.56
N LYS A 255 4.36 -18.55 9.16
CA LYS A 255 3.36 -18.89 10.18
C LYS A 255 2.27 -19.82 9.63
N LEU A 256 1.79 -19.55 8.41
CA LEU A 256 0.71 -20.32 7.77
C LEU A 256 1.19 -21.65 7.21
N PHE A 257 2.32 -21.68 6.49
CA PHE A 257 2.81 -22.86 5.77
C PHE A 257 3.94 -23.61 6.51
N GLY A 258 4.37 -23.13 7.68
CA GLY A 258 5.40 -23.75 8.50
C GLY A 258 6.83 -23.54 7.98
N GLU A 259 7.03 -22.97 6.81
CA GLU A 259 8.33 -22.82 6.18
C GLU A 259 8.46 -21.50 5.39
N THR A 260 9.71 -21.15 5.03
CA THR A 260 9.96 -19.94 4.25
C THR A 260 9.46 -20.07 2.81
N ILE A 261 9.10 -18.95 2.17
CA ILE A 261 8.72 -18.89 0.76
C ILE A 261 9.75 -19.58 -0.14
N PHE A 262 11.05 -19.40 0.15
CA PHE A 262 12.14 -20.04 -0.59
C PHE A 262 12.07 -21.56 -0.51
N ASN A 263 11.95 -22.12 0.69
CA ASN A 263 11.89 -23.57 0.91
C ASN A 263 10.61 -24.16 0.30
N TYR A 264 9.49 -23.49 0.48
CA TYR A 264 8.21 -23.88 -0.11
C TYR A 264 8.30 -23.95 -1.65
N THR A 265 8.80 -22.88 -2.28
CA THR A 265 9.00 -22.84 -3.75
C THR A 265 9.95 -23.94 -4.21
N LYS A 266 11.03 -24.20 -3.47
CA LYS A 266 11.97 -25.29 -3.77
C LYS A 266 11.28 -26.65 -3.75
N LYS A 267 10.46 -26.94 -2.74
CA LYS A 267 9.70 -28.20 -2.65
C LYS A 267 8.74 -28.34 -3.84
N LEU A 268 8.00 -27.29 -4.19
CA LEU A 268 7.10 -27.30 -5.34
C LEU A 268 7.87 -27.61 -6.65
N ARG A 269 9.03 -26.97 -6.85
CA ARG A 269 9.89 -27.23 -8.02
C ARG A 269 10.37 -28.67 -8.08
N MET A 270 10.80 -29.23 -6.94
CA MET A 270 11.24 -30.62 -6.88
C MET A 270 10.09 -31.59 -7.14
N SER A 271 8.92 -31.36 -6.58
CA SER A 271 7.73 -32.16 -6.85
C SER A 271 7.35 -32.13 -8.34
N LYS A 272 7.34 -30.96 -8.97
CA LYS A 272 7.09 -30.80 -10.39
C LYS A 272 8.14 -31.50 -11.26
N ALA A 273 9.42 -31.40 -10.85
CA ALA A 273 10.52 -32.08 -11.53
C ALA A 273 10.37 -33.62 -11.49
N LYS A 274 10.00 -34.18 -10.34
CA LYS A 274 9.71 -35.61 -10.23
C LYS A 274 8.62 -36.07 -11.21
N ASN A 275 7.53 -35.33 -11.30
CA ASN A 275 6.48 -35.62 -12.24
C ASN A 275 6.99 -35.63 -13.70
N PHE A 276 7.80 -34.65 -14.10
CA PHE A 276 8.38 -34.63 -15.44
C PHE A 276 9.37 -35.79 -15.67
N LEU A 277 10.17 -36.12 -14.64
CA LEU A 277 11.14 -37.23 -14.73
C LEU A 277 10.45 -38.60 -14.93
N ILE A 278 9.29 -38.80 -14.32
CA ILE A 278 8.52 -40.05 -14.40
C ILE A 278 7.72 -40.10 -15.71
N HIS A 279 7.04 -39.02 -16.08
CA HIS A 279 6.04 -39.05 -17.14
C HIS A 279 6.52 -38.50 -18.49
N THR A 280 7.79 -38.08 -18.60
CA THR A 280 8.32 -37.57 -19.88
C THR A 280 9.75 -38.05 -20.13
N GLN A 281 10.14 -38.13 -21.41
CA GLN A 281 11.51 -38.42 -21.84
C GLN A 281 12.34 -37.14 -22.03
N LYS A 282 11.87 -35.97 -21.54
CA LYS A 282 12.57 -34.69 -21.71
C LYS A 282 13.99 -34.73 -21.13
N PRO A 283 14.96 -34.10 -21.78
CA PRO A 283 16.31 -33.96 -21.25
C PRO A 283 16.33 -33.27 -19.88
N ILE A 284 17.30 -33.62 -19.03
CA ILE A 284 17.37 -33.08 -17.68
C ILE A 284 17.52 -31.55 -17.65
N TYR A 285 18.23 -30.98 -18.64
CA TYR A 285 18.38 -29.53 -18.76
C TYR A 285 17.06 -28.82 -19.07
N GLU A 286 16.22 -29.43 -19.91
CA GLU A 286 14.89 -28.89 -20.23
C GLU A 286 13.97 -28.93 -19.01
N ILE A 287 13.99 -30.04 -18.26
CA ILE A 287 13.22 -30.14 -17.00
C ILE A 287 13.71 -29.11 -15.99
N ALA A 288 15.02 -28.86 -15.90
CA ALA A 288 15.59 -27.84 -15.03
C ALA A 288 15.01 -26.45 -15.38
N ASP A 289 14.96 -26.07 -16.65
CA ASP A 289 14.40 -24.81 -17.10
C ASP A 289 12.89 -24.72 -16.82
N MET A 290 12.14 -25.77 -17.15
CA MET A 290 10.68 -25.85 -16.90
C MET A 290 10.29 -25.66 -15.43
N VAL A 291 11.16 -26.04 -14.50
CA VAL A 291 10.94 -25.86 -13.06
C VAL A 291 11.68 -24.64 -12.49
N GLY A 292 12.20 -23.77 -13.35
CA GLY A 292 12.76 -22.46 -12.98
C GLY A 292 14.21 -22.46 -12.51
N TYR A 293 15.01 -23.42 -12.94
CA TYR A 293 16.47 -23.42 -12.75
C TYR A 293 17.17 -23.02 -14.04
N LYS A 294 17.78 -21.84 -14.07
CA LYS A 294 18.56 -21.35 -15.22
C LYS A 294 19.81 -22.19 -15.50
N ASN A 295 20.34 -22.88 -14.50
CA ASN A 295 21.52 -23.71 -14.59
C ASN A 295 21.18 -25.16 -14.23
N PRO A 296 21.32 -26.12 -15.17
CA PRO A 296 21.05 -27.54 -14.94
C PRO A 296 21.93 -28.17 -13.87
N THR A 297 23.17 -27.69 -13.67
CA THR A 297 24.07 -28.17 -12.61
C THR A 297 23.51 -27.81 -11.24
N HIS A 298 23.03 -26.57 -11.07
CA HIS A 298 22.38 -26.16 -9.81
C HIS A 298 21.09 -26.95 -9.56
N PHE A 299 20.32 -27.25 -10.60
CA PHE A 299 19.16 -28.13 -10.49
C PHE A 299 19.56 -29.53 -10.00
N THR A 300 20.54 -30.16 -10.65
CA THR A 300 21.00 -31.50 -10.30
C THR A 300 21.48 -31.57 -8.86
N ALA A 301 22.26 -30.59 -8.41
CA ALA A 301 22.74 -30.50 -7.03
C ALA A 301 21.57 -30.31 -6.04
N ALA A 302 20.60 -29.42 -6.36
CA ALA A 302 19.43 -29.17 -5.54
C ALA A 302 18.54 -30.41 -5.45
N PHE A 303 18.31 -31.10 -6.56
CA PHE A 303 17.52 -32.32 -6.63
C PHE A 303 18.18 -33.46 -5.83
N LYS A 304 19.50 -33.69 -6.01
CA LYS A 304 20.26 -34.69 -5.22
C LYS A 304 20.20 -34.38 -3.72
N LYS A 305 20.30 -33.09 -3.33
CA LYS A 305 20.16 -32.70 -1.92
C LYS A 305 18.78 -33.04 -1.36
N PHE A 306 17.74 -32.92 -2.20
CA PHE A 306 16.34 -33.13 -1.81
C PHE A 306 15.92 -34.59 -1.81
N GLU A 307 16.24 -35.34 -2.89
CA GLU A 307 15.82 -36.74 -3.10
C GLU A 307 16.93 -37.76 -2.76
N LYS A 308 18.14 -37.31 -2.39
CA LYS A 308 19.33 -38.11 -2.09
C LYS A 308 19.99 -38.82 -3.28
N ILE A 309 19.33 -38.82 -4.44
CA ILE A 309 19.81 -39.38 -5.72
C ILE A 309 19.72 -38.31 -6.82
N THR A 310 20.50 -38.51 -7.90
CA THR A 310 20.46 -37.56 -9.02
C THR A 310 19.16 -37.66 -9.84
N PRO A 311 18.78 -36.64 -10.62
CA PRO A 311 17.64 -36.73 -11.50
C PRO A 311 17.68 -37.87 -12.51
N LYS A 312 18.90 -38.23 -12.98
CA LYS A 312 19.13 -39.36 -13.91
C LYS A 312 18.85 -40.71 -13.23
N GLU A 313 19.37 -40.87 -12.03
CA GLU A 313 19.12 -42.08 -11.20
C GLU A 313 17.65 -42.18 -10.82
N PHE A 314 17.03 -41.06 -10.42
CA PHE A 314 15.63 -41.02 -10.08
C PHE A 314 14.75 -41.47 -11.25
N ARG A 315 15.00 -40.97 -12.47
CA ARG A 315 14.30 -41.40 -13.68
C ARG A 315 14.46 -42.91 -13.91
N LYS A 316 15.70 -43.43 -13.87
CA LYS A 316 15.99 -44.85 -14.08
C LYS A 316 15.22 -45.73 -13.10
N ASN A 317 15.07 -45.30 -11.84
CA ASN A 317 14.43 -46.09 -10.80
C ASN A 317 12.90 -46.04 -10.82
N HIS A 318 12.27 -45.07 -11.54
CA HIS A 318 10.84 -44.80 -11.49
C HIS A 318 10.14 -44.84 -12.86
N VAL A 319 10.89 -44.99 -13.96
CA VAL A 319 10.28 -45.26 -15.27
C VAL A 319 9.87 -46.70 -15.30
N TYR A 320 8.57 -46.97 -15.20
CA TYR A 320 8.04 -48.26 -15.62
C TYR A 320 8.32 -48.44 -17.13
N ILE A 321 9.22 -49.30 -17.48
CA ILE A 321 9.33 -49.84 -18.84
C ILE A 321 8.12 -50.77 -18.99
N PRO A 322 7.18 -50.48 -19.92
CA PRO A 322 6.06 -51.40 -20.18
C PRO A 322 6.54 -52.73 -20.72
#